data_0ac18a85164795db005888bfedba5769
#
_entry.id   0ac18a85164795db005888bfedba5769
#
_cell.length_a   1.000
_cell.length_b   1.000
_cell.length_c   1.000
_cell.angle_alpha   90.00
_cell.angle_beta   90.00
_cell.angle_gamma   90.00
#
_symmetry.space_group_name_H-M   'P 1'
#
loop_
_entity.id
_entity.type
_entity.pdbx_description
1 polymer ?
#
loop_
_entity_poly.entity_id
_entity_poly.type
_entity_poly.pdbx_seq_one_letter_code
_entity_poly.pdbx_strand_id
1 'polypeptide(L)'
;MLQQQTLARPADFSGIGLHSGNKVSMTLLPAPPNTGILFRRVDLDSRAEIPAQVEHVSETARSTTLSRGNAKVQTVEHVLASLSGLGVTNAIVEVDANEPPIADGSSRQFCRMINEAGIETQAEKIEPITITEPIEYTHGETVMNAFPFDGFKITCTSSDKGGRFTQFFSVELTPETWEREIAHARTFCFYEEIEFLIKNGLIRGGSLENAIVIREDAVLTTEPMRYREEFVRHKILDIIGDLSLVGAPLRGHIVAVKPGHAANCALARCILQKARQPMVAKQSFSPPGDKPVKPVVAAAETQSQTKTQVSDESTTPLDSEQIMQILPHRYPFLMVDRVTRMEGNQITAEKNVTINEPFFQGHFPGHPIMPGVLQLEAMAQAAGILMLKKADNAGKIAYFMAADKVKWRKPVKPGDVLQIDIEVIKARGKICKAKGVCSVGGETVSEAEIAFALAGE
;
A
#
# COMPACT_ATOMS: atom_id res chain seq x y z
N MET A 1 8.54 -5.86 -21.58
CA MET A 1 9.57 -6.92 -21.36
C MET A 1 10.78 -6.31 -20.68
N LEU A 2 11.32 -6.98 -19.66
CA LEU A 2 12.53 -6.60 -18.92
C LEU A 2 13.67 -7.54 -19.34
N GLN A 3 14.94 -7.10 -19.24
CA GLN A 3 16.07 -8.00 -19.40
C GLN A 3 16.16 -8.93 -18.20
N GLN A 4 16.48 -10.21 -18.45
CA GLN A 4 16.79 -11.13 -17.37
C GLN A 4 18.15 -10.79 -16.76
N GLN A 5 18.32 -11.11 -15.50
CA GLN A 5 19.53 -10.83 -14.73
C GLN A 5 19.93 -12.05 -13.89
N THR A 6 21.24 -12.27 -13.80
CA THR A 6 21.85 -13.30 -12.95
C THR A 6 23.04 -12.71 -12.20
N LEU A 7 23.66 -13.49 -11.32
CA LEU A 7 24.90 -13.11 -10.66
C LEU A 7 26.08 -13.20 -11.64
N ALA A 8 27.06 -12.31 -11.55
CA ALA A 8 28.27 -12.38 -12.38
C ALA A 8 29.26 -13.46 -11.89
N ARG A 9 29.25 -13.78 -10.59
CA ARG A 9 30.07 -14.81 -9.97
C ARG A 9 29.42 -15.40 -8.73
N PRO A 10 29.86 -16.58 -8.25
CA PRO A 10 29.38 -17.15 -6.98
C PRO A 10 29.65 -16.25 -5.78
N ALA A 11 28.77 -16.34 -4.77
CA ALA A 11 28.95 -15.69 -3.47
C ALA A 11 28.53 -16.64 -2.33
N ASP A 12 29.37 -16.73 -1.30
CA ASP A 12 29.21 -17.66 -0.19
C ASP A 12 28.91 -16.91 1.12
N PHE A 13 28.08 -17.53 1.95
CA PHE A 13 27.84 -17.08 3.32
C PHE A 13 27.51 -18.27 4.22
N SER A 14 28.11 -18.28 5.42
CA SER A 14 27.82 -19.32 6.43
C SER A 14 27.31 -18.63 7.71
N GLY A 15 26.35 -19.28 8.34
CA GLY A 15 25.72 -18.77 9.55
C GLY A 15 24.88 -19.83 10.27
N ILE A 16 23.82 -19.42 10.91
CA ILE A 16 22.90 -20.25 11.67
C ILE A 16 21.50 -20.10 11.11
N GLY A 17 20.75 -21.19 10.94
CA GLY A 17 19.32 -21.15 10.60
C GLY A 17 18.51 -20.65 11.79
N LEU A 18 17.49 -19.81 11.54
CA LEU A 18 16.66 -19.22 12.60
C LEU A 18 15.89 -20.26 13.39
N HIS A 19 15.18 -21.14 12.68
CA HIS A 19 14.29 -22.11 13.31
C HIS A 19 15.02 -23.39 13.69
N SER A 20 15.91 -23.85 12.85
CA SER A 20 16.67 -25.11 13.06
C SER A 20 17.78 -24.96 14.11
N GLY A 21 18.41 -23.80 14.21
CA GLY A 21 19.63 -23.56 14.99
C GLY A 21 20.88 -24.26 14.41
N ASN A 22 20.76 -24.89 13.25
CA ASN A 22 21.87 -25.59 12.61
C ASN A 22 22.83 -24.59 11.95
N LYS A 23 24.11 -24.94 11.94
CA LYS A 23 25.07 -24.26 11.07
C LYS A 23 24.72 -24.59 9.63
N VAL A 24 24.80 -23.59 8.77
CA VAL A 24 24.49 -23.72 7.35
C VAL A 24 25.43 -22.88 6.52
N SER A 25 25.89 -23.45 5.42
CA SER A 25 26.60 -22.74 4.35
C SER A 25 25.65 -22.60 3.16
N MET A 26 25.57 -21.40 2.65
CA MET A 26 24.76 -21.03 1.48
C MET A 26 25.66 -20.43 0.42
N THR A 27 25.47 -20.88 -0.83
CA THR A 27 26.13 -20.32 -2.01
C THR A 27 25.09 -19.82 -2.99
N LEU A 28 25.19 -18.57 -3.39
CA LEU A 28 24.44 -18.02 -4.51
C LEU A 28 25.27 -18.23 -5.81
N LEU A 29 24.69 -18.91 -6.78
CA LEU A 29 25.34 -19.20 -8.07
C LEU A 29 24.64 -18.49 -9.21
N PRO A 30 25.40 -18.04 -10.25
CA PRO A 30 24.81 -17.67 -11.53
C PRO A 30 23.96 -18.81 -12.11
N ALA A 31 22.90 -18.46 -12.83
CA ALA A 31 22.07 -19.43 -13.52
C ALA A 31 21.80 -19.03 -14.96
N PRO A 32 21.63 -19.99 -15.89
CA PRO A 32 21.23 -19.71 -17.26
C PRO A 32 19.92 -18.94 -17.35
N PRO A 33 19.66 -18.24 -18.47
CA PRO A 33 18.37 -17.62 -18.72
C PRO A 33 17.21 -18.61 -18.59
N ASN A 34 16.05 -18.11 -18.14
CA ASN A 34 14.82 -18.88 -17.94
C ASN A 34 14.89 -19.98 -16.86
N THR A 35 15.93 -19.96 -16.03
CA THR A 35 16.03 -20.87 -14.87
C THR A 35 15.08 -20.48 -13.75
N GLY A 36 14.85 -19.16 -13.56
CA GLY A 36 14.20 -18.65 -12.36
C GLY A 36 15.11 -18.79 -11.14
N ILE A 37 14.51 -18.78 -9.96
CA ILE A 37 15.24 -19.02 -8.70
C ILE A 37 15.04 -20.47 -8.29
N LEU A 38 16.15 -21.20 -8.07
CA LEU A 38 16.15 -22.59 -7.63
C LEU A 38 16.87 -22.72 -6.28
N PHE A 39 16.25 -23.37 -5.32
CA PHE A 39 16.95 -23.84 -4.12
C PHE A 39 17.46 -25.25 -4.33
N ARG A 40 18.74 -25.48 -4.04
CA ARG A 40 19.39 -26.80 -4.18
C ARG A 40 19.94 -27.27 -2.85
N ARG A 41 19.48 -28.43 -2.37
CA ARG A 41 19.94 -29.10 -1.14
C ARG A 41 21.18 -29.93 -1.46
N VAL A 42 22.36 -29.38 -1.17
CA VAL A 42 23.64 -30.04 -1.47
C VAL A 42 24.06 -31.09 -0.44
N ASP A 43 23.44 -31.09 0.73
CA ASP A 43 23.62 -32.11 1.81
C ASP A 43 22.85 -33.40 1.52
N LEU A 44 21.93 -33.39 0.54
CA LEU A 44 21.20 -34.60 0.13
C LEU A 44 21.87 -35.27 -1.06
N ASP A 45 21.96 -36.58 -1.05
CA ASP A 45 22.60 -37.39 -2.13
C ASP A 45 22.00 -37.06 -3.51
N SER A 46 20.70 -36.77 -3.56
CA SER A 46 19.98 -36.40 -4.79
C SER A 46 20.29 -34.99 -5.27
N ARG A 47 20.95 -34.15 -4.48
CA ARG A 47 21.12 -32.72 -4.74
C ARG A 47 19.80 -32.07 -5.21
N ALA A 48 18.73 -32.37 -4.49
CA ALA A 48 17.35 -32.02 -4.89
C ALA A 48 17.17 -30.53 -5.13
N GLU A 49 16.56 -30.22 -6.26
CA GLU A 49 16.23 -28.84 -6.65
C GLU A 49 14.76 -28.55 -6.43
N ILE A 50 14.47 -27.39 -5.82
CA ILE A 50 13.12 -26.91 -5.50
C ILE A 50 12.97 -25.54 -6.16
N PRO A 51 12.14 -25.40 -7.22
CA PRO A 51 11.84 -24.09 -7.80
C PRO A 51 11.19 -23.17 -6.77
N ALA A 52 11.63 -21.91 -6.73
CA ALA A 52 11.01 -20.88 -5.91
C ALA A 52 9.71 -20.40 -6.58
N GLN A 53 8.71 -21.24 -6.53
CA GLN A 53 7.37 -21.01 -7.09
C GLN A 53 6.31 -21.34 -6.04
N VAL A 54 5.20 -20.62 -6.09
CA VAL A 54 4.14 -20.71 -5.07
C VAL A 54 3.49 -22.10 -5.00
N GLU A 55 3.58 -22.90 -6.08
CA GLU A 55 3.12 -24.28 -6.15
C GLU A 55 3.93 -25.21 -5.24
N HIS A 56 5.18 -24.85 -4.93
CA HIS A 56 6.06 -25.60 -4.04
C HIS A 56 5.99 -25.17 -2.58
N VAL A 57 5.18 -24.16 -2.24
CA VAL A 57 4.96 -23.73 -0.84
C VAL A 57 4.20 -24.80 -0.09
N SER A 58 4.82 -25.41 0.94
CA SER A 58 4.24 -26.46 1.77
C SER A 58 3.81 -25.97 3.15
N GLU A 59 4.50 -25.01 3.73
CA GLU A 59 4.22 -24.45 5.06
C GLU A 59 4.44 -22.94 5.08
N THR A 60 3.64 -22.23 5.90
CA THR A 60 3.71 -20.76 6.03
C THR A 60 3.62 -20.32 7.50
N ALA A 61 3.87 -21.25 8.43
CA ALA A 61 3.87 -20.96 9.85
C ALA A 61 5.19 -20.29 10.26
N ARG A 62 5.15 -18.97 10.47
CA ARG A 62 6.28 -18.11 10.88
C ARG A 62 7.39 -17.91 9.84
N SER A 63 7.39 -18.66 8.76
CA SER A 63 8.29 -18.51 7.61
C SER A 63 7.68 -19.19 6.40
N THR A 64 8.21 -18.95 5.23
CA THR A 64 7.80 -19.63 4.00
C THR A 64 8.71 -20.83 3.74
N THR A 65 8.10 -22.02 3.63
CA THR A 65 8.79 -23.29 3.36
C THR A 65 8.46 -23.78 1.96
N LEU A 66 9.48 -24.04 1.17
CA LEU A 66 9.37 -24.70 -0.12
C LEU A 66 9.68 -26.21 0.01
N SER A 67 8.96 -27.05 -0.74
CA SER A 67 9.22 -28.49 -0.78
C SER A 67 9.01 -29.10 -2.16
N ARG A 68 9.80 -30.16 -2.44
CA ARG A 68 9.63 -31.02 -3.61
C ARG A 68 10.09 -32.43 -3.27
N GLY A 69 9.16 -33.39 -3.32
CA GLY A 69 9.45 -34.74 -2.80
C GLY A 69 9.78 -34.69 -1.30
N ASN A 70 10.90 -35.29 -0.92
CA ASN A 70 11.36 -35.28 0.46
C ASN A 70 12.26 -34.08 0.83
N ALA A 71 12.62 -33.24 -0.15
CA ALA A 71 13.46 -32.08 0.11
C ALA A 71 12.61 -30.89 0.55
N LYS A 72 13.09 -30.17 1.57
CA LYS A 72 12.49 -28.94 2.09
C LYS A 72 13.55 -27.88 2.32
N VAL A 73 13.17 -26.61 2.08
CA VAL A 73 13.93 -25.44 2.49
C VAL A 73 12.95 -24.44 3.09
N GLN A 74 13.13 -24.09 4.36
CA GLN A 74 12.30 -23.13 5.10
C GLN A 74 12.97 -21.75 5.18
N THR A 75 12.23 -20.71 5.57
CA THR A 75 12.74 -19.32 5.75
C THR A 75 13.41 -18.78 4.49
N VAL A 76 12.75 -19.00 3.35
CA VAL A 76 13.30 -18.59 2.02
C VAL A 76 13.05 -17.11 1.70
N GLU A 77 12.13 -16.48 2.39
CA GLU A 77 11.59 -15.14 2.11
C GLU A 77 12.66 -14.04 2.08
N HIS A 78 13.64 -14.06 2.99
CA HIS A 78 14.67 -13.01 3.06
C HIS A 78 15.65 -13.08 1.89
N VAL A 79 16.04 -14.29 1.48
CA VAL A 79 16.89 -14.52 0.30
C VAL A 79 16.13 -14.13 -0.97
N LEU A 80 14.87 -14.57 -1.09
CA LEU A 80 14.01 -14.25 -2.22
C LEU A 80 13.75 -12.75 -2.34
N ALA A 81 13.51 -12.06 -1.21
CA ALA A 81 13.34 -10.61 -1.18
C ALA A 81 14.58 -9.89 -1.68
N SER A 82 15.78 -10.38 -1.33
CA SER A 82 17.05 -9.79 -1.75
C SER A 82 17.27 -9.93 -3.26
N LEU A 83 17.04 -11.13 -3.80
CA LEU A 83 17.14 -11.39 -5.23
C LEU A 83 16.13 -10.55 -6.01
N SER A 84 14.87 -10.55 -5.59
CA SER A 84 13.80 -9.78 -6.23
C SER A 84 14.03 -8.27 -6.12
N GLY A 85 14.41 -7.77 -4.94
CA GLY A 85 14.64 -6.34 -4.69
C GLY A 85 15.81 -5.78 -5.52
N LEU A 86 16.81 -6.58 -5.82
CA LEU A 86 17.95 -6.23 -6.67
C LEU A 86 17.77 -6.61 -8.15
N GLY A 87 16.60 -7.15 -8.53
CA GLY A 87 16.25 -7.44 -9.91
C GLY A 87 16.85 -8.73 -10.48
N VAL A 88 17.43 -9.61 -9.65
CA VAL A 88 17.96 -10.92 -10.08
C VAL A 88 16.79 -11.85 -10.39
N THR A 89 16.72 -12.33 -11.62
CA THR A 89 15.65 -13.21 -12.12
C THR A 89 16.07 -14.66 -12.22
N ASN A 90 17.37 -14.96 -12.31
CA ASN A 90 17.90 -16.30 -12.41
C ASN A 90 19.06 -16.50 -11.44
N ALA A 91 18.92 -17.43 -10.51
CA ALA A 91 19.97 -17.83 -9.57
C ALA A 91 19.71 -19.23 -9.02
N ILE A 92 20.80 -19.93 -8.64
CA ILE A 92 20.72 -21.15 -7.84
C ILE A 92 21.20 -20.82 -6.45
N VAL A 93 20.37 -21.13 -5.45
CA VAL A 93 20.67 -20.99 -4.02
C VAL A 93 21.00 -22.38 -3.48
N GLU A 94 22.27 -22.70 -3.36
CA GLU A 94 22.73 -23.95 -2.74
C GLU A 94 22.74 -23.79 -1.22
N VAL A 95 22.18 -24.77 -0.50
CA VAL A 95 22.21 -24.83 0.98
C VAL A 95 22.55 -26.25 1.42
N ASP A 96 23.41 -26.37 2.44
CA ASP A 96 23.80 -27.65 3.05
C ASP A 96 22.96 -28.03 4.28
N ALA A 97 21.81 -27.34 4.46
CA ALA A 97 20.83 -27.61 5.51
C ALA A 97 19.42 -27.28 5.01
N ASN A 98 18.41 -27.53 5.85
CA ASN A 98 16.99 -27.29 5.52
C ASN A 98 16.54 -25.83 5.65
N GLU A 99 17.47 -24.89 5.83
CA GLU A 99 17.18 -23.46 6.05
C GLU A 99 18.38 -22.62 5.66
N PRO A 100 18.23 -21.49 4.95
CA PRO A 100 19.30 -20.52 4.76
C PRO A 100 19.77 -19.90 6.08
N PRO A 101 20.98 -19.36 6.17
CA PRO A 101 21.41 -18.66 7.36
C PRO A 101 20.58 -17.38 7.56
N ILE A 102 20.13 -17.12 8.80
CA ILE A 102 19.29 -15.96 9.12
C ILE A 102 20.05 -14.63 9.08
N ALA A 103 21.39 -14.66 9.15
CA ALA A 103 22.24 -13.48 9.28
C ALA A 103 21.83 -12.62 10.49
N ASP A 104 21.56 -11.34 10.25
CA ASP A 104 21.11 -10.37 11.27
C ASP A 104 19.58 -10.25 11.34
N GLY A 105 18.85 -11.15 10.70
CA GLY A 105 17.38 -11.13 10.64
C GLY A 105 16.80 -10.18 9.58
N SER A 106 17.64 -9.59 8.74
CA SER A 106 17.23 -8.75 7.60
C SER A 106 17.78 -9.31 6.28
N SER A 107 17.54 -8.62 5.18
CA SER A 107 18.12 -8.94 3.85
C SER A 107 19.50 -8.31 3.62
N ARG A 108 20.03 -7.55 4.57
CA ARG A 108 21.29 -6.77 4.43
C ARG A 108 22.47 -7.61 3.95
N GLN A 109 22.71 -8.77 4.58
CA GLN A 109 23.84 -9.63 4.25
C GLN A 109 23.69 -10.24 2.84
N PHE A 110 22.49 -10.61 2.46
CA PHE A 110 22.24 -11.16 1.13
C PHE A 110 22.41 -10.11 0.04
N CYS A 111 21.92 -8.87 0.28
CA CYS A 111 22.19 -7.75 -0.64
C CYS A 111 23.68 -7.50 -0.81
N ARG A 112 24.45 -7.52 0.28
CA ARG A 112 25.90 -7.39 0.23
C ARG A 112 26.53 -8.49 -0.63
N MET A 113 26.15 -9.75 -0.44
CA MET A 113 26.66 -10.88 -1.24
C MET A 113 26.35 -10.67 -2.73
N ILE A 114 25.12 -10.29 -3.07
CA ILE A 114 24.69 -10.08 -4.46
C ILE A 114 25.46 -8.91 -5.09
N ASN A 115 25.62 -7.80 -4.37
CA ASN A 115 26.37 -6.62 -4.84
C ASN A 115 27.87 -6.93 -5.02
N GLU A 116 28.47 -7.67 -4.10
CA GLU A 116 29.87 -8.11 -4.22
C GLU A 116 30.05 -9.12 -5.36
N ALA A 117 29.08 -10.02 -5.60
CA ALA A 117 29.10 -10.92 -6.74
C ALA A 117 28.95 -10.18 -8.08
N GLY A 118 28.29 -9.06 -8.07
CA GLY A 118 27.86 -8.32 -9.26
C GLY A 118 26.66 -8.97 -9.93
N ILE A 119 25.92 -8.16 -10.69
CA ILE A 119 24.75 -8.58 -11.46
C ILE A 119 25.06 -8.48 -12.94
N GLU A 120 24.82 -9.55 -13.68
CA GLU A 120 25.01 -9.65 -15.13
C GLU A 120 23.66 -9.66 -15.85
N THR A 121 23.52 -8.80 -16.86
CA THR A 121 22.35 -8.75 -17.72
C THR A 121 22.44 -9.81 -18.80
N GLN A 122 21.40 -10.62 -18.94
CA GLN A 122 21.30 -11.70 -19.93
C GLN A 122 20.60 -11.21 -21.21
N ALA A 123 20.84 -11.89 -22.32
CA ALA A 123 20.26 -11.51 -23.63
C ALA A 123 18.75 -11.73 -23.69
N GLU A 124 18.25 -12.69 -22.95
CA GLU A 124 16.84 -13.05 -22.91
C GLU A 124 16.04 -12.05 -22.12
N LYS A 125 14.75 -11.93 -22.47
CA LYS A 125 13.80 -11.03 -21.81
C LYS A 125 12.77 -11.82 -21.04
N ILE A 126 12.27 -11.22 -19.97
CA ILE A 126 11.14 -11.73 -19.18
C ILE A 126 9.98 -10.75 -19.26
N GLU A 127 8.77 -11.27 -19.39
CA GLU A 127 7.56 -10.46 -19.33
C GLU A 127 7.11 -10.35 -17.87
N PRO A 128 7.00 -9.13 -17.31
CA PRO A 128 6.48 -8.97 -15.96
C PRO A 128 5.00 -9.34 -15.91
N ILE A 129 4.57 -9.95 -14.81
CA ILE A 129 3.15 -10.13 -14.52
C ILE A 129 2.58 -8.78 -14.13
N THR A 130 1.68 -8.25 -14.99
CA THR A 130 1.05 -6.94 -14.79
C THR A 130 -0.35 -7.12 -14.24
N ILE A 131 -0.63 -6.46 -13.12
CA ILE A 131 -1.97 -6.39 -12.55
C ILE A 131 -2.79 -5.41 -13.39
N THR A 132 -3.78 -5.91 -14.10
CA THR A 132 -4.64 -5.12 -15.01
C THR A 132 -6.02 -4.81 -14.43
N GLU A 133 -6.42 -5.53 -13.40
CA GLU A 133 -7.68 -5.34 -12.65
C GLU A 133 -7.45 -5.64 -11.17
N PRO A 134 -8.25 -5.09 -10.26
CA PRO A 134 -8.11 -5.36 -8.83
C PRO A 134 -8.22 -6.85 -8.51
N ILE A 135 -7.33 -7.31 -7.62
CA ILE A 135 -7.35 -8.66 -7.04
C ILE A 135 -7.45 -8.49 -5.54
N GLU A 136 -8.41 -9.15 -4.93
CA GLU A 136 -8.68 -9.04 -3.50
C GLU A 136 -8.47 -10.38 -2.80
N TYR A 137 -7.84 -10.33 -1.64
CA TYR A 137 -7.71 -11.46 -0.72
C TYR A 137 -7.97 -11.00 0.71
N THR A 138 -8.92 -11.63 1.38
CA THR A 138 -9.25 -11.34 2.78
C THR A 138 -9.34 -12.63 3.57
N HIS A 139 -8.72 -12.67 4.73
CA HIS A 139 -8.82 -13.77 5.69
C HIS A 139 -8.72 -13.25 7.12
N GLY A 140 -9.82 -13.33 7.88
CA GLY A 140 -9.91 -12.72 9.21
C GLY A 140 -9.65 -11.23 9.17
N GLU A 141 -8.67 -10.76 9.93
CA GLU A 141 -8.26 -9.34 9.97
C GLU A 141 -7.24 -8.97 8.88
N THR A 142 -6.77 -9.93 8.11
CA THR A 142 -5.80 -9.71 7.04
C THR A 142 -6.50 -9.35 5.75
N VAL A 143 -6.11 -8.23 5.16
CA VAL A 143 -6.57 -7.77 3.85
C VAL A 143 -5.36 -7.54 2.96
N MET A 144 -5.35 -8.14 1.77
CA MET A 144 -4.31 -7.95 0.77
C MET A 144 -4.94 -7.74 -0.59
N ASN A 145 -4.73 -6.58 -1.17
CA ASN A 145 -5.27 -6.22 -2.47
C ASN A 145 -4.14 -5.87 -3.44
N ALA A 146 -4.30 -6.24 -4.71
CA ALA A 146 -3.40 -5.83 -5.77
C ALA A 146 -4.17 -4.98 -6.79
N PHE A 147 -3.63 -3.82 -7.14
CA PHE A 147 -4.22 -2.85 -8.06
C PHE A 147 -3.30 -2.60 -9.25
N PRO A 148 -3.85 -2.15 -10.41
CA PRO A 148 -3.03 -1.68 -11.51
C PRO A 148 -2.13 -0.51 -11.08
N PHE A 149 -0.86 -0.58 -11.49
CA PHE A 149 0.13 0.47 -11.25
C PHE A 149 1.30 0.30 -12.24
N ASP A 150 1.82 1.40 -12.75
CA ASP A 150 3.00 1.38 -13.64
C ASP A 150 4.29 1.41 -12.80
N GLY A 151 4.75 0.24 -12.39
CA GLY A 151 5.83 0.00 -11.45
C GLY A 151 5.45 -1.09 -10.47
N PHE A 152 6.24 -1.29 -9.41
CA PHE A 152 5.90 -2.17 -8.30
C PHE A 152 5.87 -1.36 -7.00
N LYS A 153 4.70 -1.20 -6.42
CA LYS A 153 4.47 -0.42 -5.21
C LYS A 153 3.86 -1.29 -4.12
N ILE A 154 4.29 -1.08 -2.88
CA ILE A 154 3.70 -1.76 -1.72
C ILE A 154 3.34 -0.72 -0.69
N THR A 155 2.10 -0.76 -0.23
CA THR A 155 1.59 -0.02 0.93
C THR A 155 1.16 -1.02 1.99
N CYS A 156 1.74 -0.92 3.17
CA CYS A 156 1.49 -1.87 4.25
C CYS A 156 1.11 -1.16 5.54
N THR A 157 0.10 -1.70 6.21
CA THR A 157 -0.22 -1.39 7.60
C THR A 157 0.00 -2.66 8.43
N SER A 158 0.91 -2.59 9.40
CA SER A 158 1.19 -3.67 10.34
C SER A 158 0.78 -3.24 11.74
N SER A 159 -0.02 -4.05 12.41
CA SER A 159 -0.38 -3.86 13.82
C SER A 159 -0.42 -5.19 14.54
N ASP A 160 -0.14 -5.19 15.83
CA ASP A 160 -0.29 -6.37 16.67
C ASP A 160 -1.71 -6.47 17.25
N LYS A 161 -2.05 -7.66 17.77
CA LYS A 161 -3.35 -7.92 18.40
C LYS A 161 -3.54 -7.16 19.73
N GLY A 162 -2.45 -6.83 20.40
CA GLY A 162 -2.45 -6.11 21.68
C GLY A 162 -2.50 -4.59 21.55
N GLY A 163 -2.39 -4.05 20.32
CA GLY A 163 -2.38 -2.61 20.09
C GLY A 163 -1.08 -1.90 20.49
N ARG A 164 0.00 -2.65 20.77
CA ARG A 164 1.32 -2.12 21.17
C ARG A 164 1.96 -1.28 20.08
N PHE A 165 1.71 -1.61 18.82
CA PHE A 165 2.07 -0.76 17.71
C PHE A 165 1.07 -0.85 16.55
N THR A 166 0.97 0.24 15.81
CA THR A 166 0.43 0.28 14.46
C THR A 166 1.37 1.13 13.63
N GLN A 167 1.96 0.51 12.62
CA GLN A 167 2.90 1.16 11.71
C GLN A 167 2.39 1.08 10.29
N PHE A 168 2.64 2.15 9.54
CA PHE A 168 2.28 2.28 8.14
C PHE A 168 3.53 2.66 7.33
N PHE A 169 3.71 2.04 6.18
CA PHE A 169 4.73 2.44 5.23
C PHE A 169 4.30 2.17 3.79
N SER A 170 4.73 3.04 2.87
CA SER A 170 4.46 2.89 1.43
C SER A 170 5.74 3.16 0.67
N VAL A 171 6.07 2.28 -0.26
CA VAL A 171 7.28 2.35 -1.08
C VAL A 171 7.01 1.90 -2.51
N GLU A 172 7.53 2.63 -3.47
CA GLU A 172 7.71 2.13 -4.83
C GLU A 172 9.06 1.44 -4.90
N LEU A 173 9.06 0.18 -5.34
CA LEU A 173 10.24 -0.68 -5.31
C LEU A 173 11.10 -0.46 -6.54
N THR A 174 12.30 0.05 -6.29
CA THR A 174 13.45 0.07 -7.21
C THR A 174 14.65 -0.51 -6.46
N PRO A 175 15.76 -0.91 -7.12
CA PRO A 175 16.95 -1.36 -6.39
C PRO A 175 17.42 -0.35 -5.33
N GLU A 176 17.36 0.95 -5.62
CA GLU A 176 17.80 2.01 -4.70
C GLU A 176 16.85 2.13 -3.48
N THR A 177 15.51 2.11 -3.71
CA THR A 177 14.53 2.19 -2.62
C THR A 177 14.50 0.89 -1.82
N TRP A 178 14.73 -0.25 -2.45
CA TRP A 178 14.91 -1.54 -1.77
C TRP A 178 16.05 -1.47 -0.75
N GLU A 179 17.25 -1.11 -1.16
CA GLU A 179 18.40 -1.07 -0.26
C GLU A 179 18.24 -0.01 0.83
N ARG A 180 17.78 1.19 0.46
CA ARG A 180 17.68 2.32 1.40
C ARG A 180 16.55 2.14 2.41
N GLU A 181 15.38 1.62 1.98
CA GLU A 181 14.15 1.70 2.78
C GLU A 181 13.73 0.36 3.39
N ILE A 182 14.11 -0.78 2.80
CA ILE A 182 13.53 -2.08 3.15
C ILE A 182 14.56 -3.12 3.57
N ALA A 183 15.63 -3.30 2.81
CA ALA A 183 16.55 -4.44 2.93
C ALA A 183 17.15 -4.63 4.33
N HIS A 184 17.29 -3.57 5.11
CA HIS A 184 17.91 -3.58 6.42
C HIS A 184 16.91 -3.77 7.58
N ALA A 185 15.60 -3.87 7.30
CA ALA A 185 14.59 -4.08 8.33
C ALA A 185 14.67 -5.50 8.91
N ARG A 186 14.86 -5.61 10.22
CA ARG A 186 15.05 -6.89 10.92
C ARG A 186 13.71 -7.54 11.25
N THR A 187 13.72 -8.88 11.29
CA THR A 187 12.60 -9.66 11.79
C THR A 187 12.37 -9.41 13.29
N PHE A 188 11.15 -9.67 13.74
CA PHE A 188 10.76 -9.46 15.12
C PHE A 188 9.78 -10.51 15.62
N CYS A 189 9.76 -10.70 16.94
CA CYS A 189 8.76 -11.54 17.61
C CYS A 189 8.30 -10.90 18.92
N PHE A 190 7.20 -11.39 19.45
CA PHE A 190 6.74 -10.99 20.77
C PHE A 190 7.32 -11.90 21.85
N TYR A 191 7.74 -11.32 22.96
CA TYR A 191 8.34 -12.06 24.07
C TYR A 191 7.44 -13.21 24.57
N GLU A 192 6.15 -12.98 24.63
CA GLU A 192 5.15 -13.93 25.08
C GLU A 192 5.03 -15.16 24.17
N GLU A 193 5.47 -15.04 22.92
CA GLU A 193 5.45 -16.14 21.94
C GLU A 193 6.69 -17.02 22.02
N ILE A 194 7.79 -16.54 22.61
CA ILE A 194 9.11 -17.22 22.59
C ILE A 194 9.02 -18.61 23.20
N GLU A 195 8.40 -18.75 24.36
CA GLU A 195 8.27 -20.07 25.03
C GLU A 195 7.48 -21.07 24.17
N PHE A 196 6.38 -20.62 23.56
CA PHE A 196 5.59 -21.42 22.65
C PHE A 196 6.40 -21.83 21.41
N LEU A 197 7.14 -20.89 20.80
CA LEU A 197 7.96 -21.17 19.63
C LEU A 197 9.07 -22.17 19.92
N ILE A 198 9.77 -22.06 21.05
CA ILE A 198 10.81 -23.00 21.48
C ILE A 198 10.23 -24.40 21.74
N LYS A 199 9.08 -24.49 22.44
CA LYS A 199 8.39 -25.76 22.70
C LYS A 199 7.98 -26.48 21.40
N ASN A 200 7.67 -25.73 20.35
CA ASN A 200 7.35 -26.28 19.04
C ASN A 200 8.57 -26.49 18.13
N GLY A 201 9.78 -26.37 18.68
CA GLY A 201 11.03 -26.64 17.95
C GLY A 201 11.42 -25.54 16.97
N LEU A 202 10.81 -24.35 17.09
CA LEU A 202 11.12 -23.16 16.29
C LEU A 202 12.12 -22.26 17.03
N ILE A 203 12.70 -21.28 16.30
CA ILE A 203 13.62 -20.25 16.80
C ILE A 203 14.80 -20.74 17.64
N ARG A 204 15.29 -21.97 17.39
CA ARG A 204 16.44 -22.54 18.11
C ARG A 204 17.75 -21.77 17.90
N GLY A 205 17.86 -21.08 16.76
CA GLY A 205 18.96 -20.17 16.45
C GLY A 205 18.63 -18.70 16.72
N GLY A 206 17.46 -18.39 17.27
CA GLY A 206 17.01 -17.04 17.56
C GLY A 206 17.81 -16.38 18.69
N SER A 207 18.22 -15.16 18.50
CA SER A 207 18.92 -14.32 19.47
C SER A 207 18.59 -12.84 19.22
N LEU A 208 18.97 -11.96 20.16
CA LEU A 208 18.83 -10.51 19.95
C LEU A 208 19.78 -9.95 18.87
N GLU A 209 20.70 -10.75 18.34
CA GLU A 209 21.56 -10.40 17.21
C GLU A 209 20.84 -10.56 15.87
N ASN A 210 19.81 -11.43 15.81
CA ASN A 210 19.10 -11.75 14.56
C ASN A 210 17.59 -11.59 14.61
N ALA A 211 17.05 -11.09 15.72
CA ALA A 211 15.63 -10.74 15.84
C ALA A 211 15.41 -9.66 16.88
N ILE A 212 14.47 -8.77 16.61
CA ILE A 212 13.99 -7.79 17.59
C ILE A 212 12.92 -8.46 18.44
N VAL A 213 12.97 -8.30 19.77
CA VAL A 213 11.96 -8.84 20.68
C VAL A 213 11.14 -7.70 21.27
N ILE A 214 9.82 -7.78 21.13
CA ILE A 214 8.88 -6.82 21.71
C ILE A 214 8.33 -7.42 23.00
N ARG A 215 8.55 -6.74 24.13
CA ARG A 215 8.04 -7.14 25.43
C ARG A 215 7.28 -5.98 26.07
N GLU A 216 5.98 -6.11 26.26
CA GLU A 216 5.13 -5.01 26.70
C GLU A 216 5.35 -3.76 25.81
N ASP A 217 5.77 -2.63 26.38
CA ASP A 217 6.08 -1.40 25.64
C ASP A 217 7.58 -1.25 25.31
N ALA A 218 8.39 -2.26 25.61
CA ALA A 218 9.83 -2.24 25.39
C ALA A 218 10.25 -3.01 24.13
N VAL A 219 11.21 -2.46 23.42
CA VAL A 219 11.89 -3.10 22.29
C VAL A 219 13.26 -3.57 22.74
N LEU A 220 13.50 -4.88 22.73
CA LEU A 220 14.77 -5.51 23.11
C LEU A 220 15.57 -5.83 21.84
N THR A 221 16.76 -5.27 21.74
CA THR A 221 17.64 -5.41 20.59
C THR A 221 19.08 -5.09 21.00
N THR A 222 20.07 -5.61 20.30
CA THR A 222 21.51 -5.36 20.56
C THR A 222 22.00 -4.03 19.97
N GLU A 223 21.29 -3.50 18.99
CA GLU A 223 21.61 -2.21 18.34
C GLU A 223 20.32 -1.37 18.22
N PRO A 224 20.40 -0.04 18.06
CA PRO A 224 19.24 0.81 17.87
C PRO A 224 18.35 0.36 16.70
N MET A 225 17.07 0.75 16.74
CA MET A 225 16.19 0.57 15.59
C MET A 225 16.78 1.26 14.36
N ARG A 226 16.83 0.53 13.24
CA ARG A 226 17.39 1.02 11.97
C ARG A 226 16.44 1.98 11.26
N TYR A 227 15.14 1.78 11.50
CA TYR A 227 14.08 2.64 10.99
C TYR A 227 13.06 2.90 12.10
N ARG A 228 12.41 4.05 12.06
CA ARG A 228 11.31 4.35 12.98
C ARG A 228 10.16 3.35 12.83
N GLU A 229 9.87 2.93 11.59
CA GLU A 229 8.82 1.98 11.24
C GLU A 229 9.42 0.61 10.85
N GLU A 230 10.40 0.09 11.57
CA GLU A 230 11.17 -1.10 11.19
C GLU A 230 10.28 -2.34 11.07
N PHE A 231 9.27 -2.50 11.92
CA PHE A 231 8.38 -3.67 11.89
C PHE A 231 7.54 -3.76 10.61
N VAL A 232 6.94 -2.67 10.16
CA VAL A 232 6.16 -2.67 8.92
C VAL A 232 7.07 -2.78 7.69
N ARG A 233 8.28 -2.23 7.74
CA ARG A 233 9.26 -2.38 6.66
C ARG A 233 9.72 -3.83 6.53
N HIS A 234 9.90 -4.54 7.65
CA HIS A 234 10.14 -5.98 7.61
C HIS A 234 8.95 -6.75 7.03
N LYS A 235 7.70 -6.37 7.35
CA LYS A 235 6.53 -6.98 6.71
C LYS A 235 6.47 -6.73 5.21
N ILE A 236 6.97 -5.60 4.72
CA ILE A 236 7.13 -5.33 3.28
C ILE A 236 8.22 -6.22 2.68
N LEU A 237 9.34 -6.44 3.39
CA LEU A 237 10.39 -7.39 3.00
C LEU A 237 9.80 -8.80 2.80
N ASP A 238 9.02 -9.29 3.77
CA ASP A 238 8.32 -10.58 3.68
C ASP A 238 7.39 -10.64 2.46
N ILE A 239 6.61 -9.57 2.21
CA ILE A 239 5.71 -9.49 1.03
C ILE A 239 6.51 -9.60 -0.27
N ILE A 240 7.65 -8.91 -0.39
CA ILE A 240 8.49 -8.96 -1.60
C ILE A 240 9.01 -10.37 -1.83
N GLY A 241 9.53 -11.02 -0.78
CA GLY A 241 10.04 -12.38 -0.87
C GLY A 241 8.96 -13.39 -1.26
N ASP A 242 7.83 -13.36 -0.58
CA ASP A 242 6.72 -14.30 -0.81
C ASP A 242 6.04 -14.06 -2.18
N LEU A 243 5.89 -12.80 -2.62
CA LEU A 243 5.31 -12.50 -3.92
C LEU A 243 6.28 -12.81 -5.08
N SER A 244 7.59 -12.87 -4.85
CA SER A 244 8.54 -13.32 -5.88
C SER A 244 8.31 -14.75 -6.33
N LEU A 245 7.61 -15.56 -5.53
CA LEU A 245 7.18 -16.92 -5.83
C LEU A 245 6.19 -17.02 -7.01
N VAL A 246 5.71 -15.92 -7.56
CA VAL A 246 4.99 -15.91 -8.84
C VAL A 246 5.92 -16.23 -10.02
N GLY A 247 7.24 -16.18 -9.83
CA GLY A 247 8.26 -16.60 -10.80
C GLY A 247 8.59 -15.55 -11.87
N ALA A 248 8.07 -14.33 -11.76
CA ALA A 248 8.38 -13.22 -12.66
C ALA A 248 8.27 -11.87 -11.90
N PRO A 249 8.93 -10.80 -12.38
CA PRO A 249 8.74 -9.48 -11.84
C PRO A 249 7.26 -9.05 -11.87
N LEU A 250 6.81 -8.34 -10.84
CA LEU A 250 5.44 -7.83 -10.75
C LEU A 250 5.37 -6.36 -11.15
N ARG A 251 4.26 -5.99 -11.81
CA ARG A 251 3.81 -4.61 -12.00
C ARG A 251 2.42 -4.45 -11.40
N GLY A 252 2.33 -3.61 -10.39
CA GLY A 252 1.09 -3.39 -9.65
C GLY A 252 1.34 -2.73 -8.31
N HIS A 253 0.27 -2.34 -7.63
CA HIS A 253 0.30 -1.78 -6.29
C HIS A 253 -0.34 -2.75 -5.30
N ILE A 254 0.45 -3.28 -4.38
CA ILE A 254 -0.02 -4.15 -3.30
C ILE A 254 -0.39 -3.29 -2.09
N VAL A 255 -1.61 -3.43 -1.61
CA VAL A 255 -2.08 -2.80 -0.37
C VAL A 255 -2.37 -3.90 0.64
N ALA A 256 -1.63 -3.91 1.74
CA ALA A 256 -1.67 -4.96 2.74
C ALA A 256 -2.00 -4.41 4.14
N VAL A 257 -2.93 -5.05 4.83
CA VAL A 257 -3.26 -4.80 6.24
C VAL A 257 -3.06 -6.09 7.02
N LYS A 258 -2.23 -6.05 8.05
CA LYS A 258 -1.84 -7.21 8.88
C LYS A 258 -1.39 -8.42 8.04
N PRO A 259 -0.43 -8.26 7.10
CA PRO A 259 0.03 -9.34 6.25
C PRO A 259 0.76 -10.44 7.05
N GLY A 260 0.91 -11.58 6.42
CA GLY A 260 1.72 -12.71 6.89
C GLY A 260 1.94 -13.70 5.76
N HIS A 261 2.90 -14.63 5.89
CA HIS A 261 3.33 -15.53 4.83
C HIS A 261 2.18 -16.30 4.16
N ALA A 262 1.20 -16.77 4.96
CA ALA A 262 0.02 -17.46 4.43
C ALA A 262 -0.79 -16.57 3.46
N ALA A 263 -1.03 -15.31 3.85
CA ALA A 263 -1.78 -14.37 3.04
C ALA A 263 -0.97 -13.89 1.82
N ASN A 264 0.34 -13.66 2.00
CA ASN A 264 1.23 -13.29 0.92
C ASN A 264 1.24 -14.38 -0.18
N CYS A 265 1.43 -15.64 0.21
CA CYS A 265 1.40 -16.78 -0.69
C CYS A 265 0.01 -17.00 -1.32
N ALA A 266 -1.07 -16.72 -0.59
CA ALA A 266 -2.43 -16.81 -1.14
C ALA A 266 -2.66 -15.73 -2.20
N LEU A 267 -2.24 -14.49 -1.96
CA LEU A 267 -2.29 -13.43 -2.97
C LEU A 267 -1.44 -13.78 -4.20
N ALA A 268 -0.23 -14.35 -4.02
CA ALA A 268 0.60 -14.83 -5.13
C ALA A 268 -0.14 -15.85 -6.01
N ARG A 269 -0.87 -16.81 -5.39
CA ARG A 269 -1.71 -17.76 -6.13
C ARG A 269 -2.85 -17.08 -6.89
N CYS A 270 -3.52 -16.11 -6.26
CA CYS A 270 -4.58 -15.34 -6.93
C CYS A 270 -4.04 -14.57 -8.15
N ILE A 271 -2.87 -13.93 -8.01
CA ILE A 271 -2.20 -13.22 -9.11
C ILE A 271 -1.89 -14.19 -10.26
N LEU A 272 -1.29 -15.35 -9.99
CA LEU A 272 -0.99 -16.33 -11.02
C LEU A 272 -2.25 -16.90 -11.69
N GLN A 273 -3.30 -17.15 -10.92
CA GLN A 273 -4.56 -17.63 -11.46
C GLN A 273 -5.17 -16.62 -12.45
N LYS A 274 -5.12 -15.33 -12.12
CA LYS A 274 -5.58 -14.25 -12.99
C LYS A 274 -4.70 -14.10 -14.23
N ALA A 275 -3.37 -14.14 -14.07
CA ALA A 275 -2.44 -14.02 -15.18
C ALA A 275 -2.52 -15.18 -16.19
N ARG A 276 -2.91 -16.38 -15.74
CA ARG A 276 -3.11 -17.57 -16.60
C ARG A 276 -4.47 -17.63 -17.27
N GLN A 277 -5.44 -16.80 -16.87
CA GLN A 277 -6.72 -16.73 -17.55
C GLN A 277 -6.52 -16.03 -18.89
N PRO A 278 -6.95 -16.63 -20.04
CA PRO A 278 -6.91 -15.92 -21.31
C PRO A 278 -7.71 -14.63 -21.15
N MET A 279 -7.13 -13.51 -21.59
CA MET A 279 -7.88 -12.26 -21.67
C MET A 279 -9.08 -12.53 -22.58
N VAL A 280 -10.25 -12.75 -21.99
CA VAL A 280 -11.50 -12.66 -22.70
C VAL A 280 -11.55 -11.22 -23.17
N ALA A 281 -11.34 -11.04 -24.49
CA ALA A 281 -11.47 -9.73 -25.10
C ALA A 281 -12.79 -9.15 -24.57
N LYS A 282 -12.71 -8.05 -23.81
CA LYS A 282 -13.92 -7.32 -23.38
C LYS A 282 -14.63 -7.06 -24.69
N GLN A 283 -15.74 -7.78 -24.94
CA GLN A 283 -16.65 -7.40 -26.00
C GLN A 283 -16.95 -5.94 -25.70
N SER A 284 -16.51 -5.07 -26.60
CA SER A 284 -16.90 -3.67 -26.56
C SER A 284 -18.41 -3.69 -26.42
N PHE A 285 -18.90 -3.23 -25.28
CA PHE A 285 -20.32 -2.99 -25.09
C PHE A 285 -20.63 -1.85 -26.06
N SER A 286 -21.03 -2.21 -27.26
CA SER A 286 -21.69 -1.27 -28.15
C SER A 286 -23.05 -1.05 -27.52
N PRO A 287 -23.37 0.16 -27.07
CA PRO A 287 -24.73 0.44 -26.60
C PRO A 287 -25.70 0.02 -27.70
N PRO A 288 -26.83 -0.64 -27.38
CA PRO A 288 -27.81 -0.99 -28.37
C PRO A 288 -28.16 0.27 -29.15
N GLY A 289 -28.00 0.17 -30.47
CA GLY A 289 -28.12 1.30 -31.40
C GLY A 289 -29.36 2.12 -31.10
N ASP A 290 -29.14 3.40 -30.96
CA ASP A 290 -30.21 4.41 -30.89
C ASP A 290 -31.16 4.24 -32.07
N LYS A 291 -32.32 3.68 -31.80
CA LYS A 291 -33.46 3.94 -32.66
C LYS A 291 -33.83 5.40 -32.42
N PRO A 292 -33.92 6.22 -33.47
CA PRO A 292 -34.26 7.62 -33.28
C PRO A 292 -35.62 7.77 -32.60
N VAL A 293 -35.61 8.21 -31.35
CA VAL A 293 -36.82 8.63 -30.66
C VAL A 293 -37.20 9.96 -31.29
N LYS A 294 -38.35 9.98 -31.99
CA LYS A 294 -38.92 11.20 -32.51
C LYS A 294 -39.15 12.19 -31.36
N PRO A 295 -38.70 13.45 -31.49
CA PRO A 295 -38.97 14.44 -30.46
C PRO A 295 -40.47 14.72 -30.36
N VAL A 296 -40.98 14.55 -29.15
CA VAL A 296 -42.30 15.09 -28.80
C VAL A 296 -42.08 16.58 -28.58
N VAL A 297 -42.53 17.36 -29.54
CA VAL A 297 -42.57 18.83 -29.48
C VAL A 297 -43.74 19.22 -28.58
N ALA A 298 -43.45 19.70 -27.39
CA ALA A 298 -44.39 20.48 -26.61
C ALA A 298 -44.03 21.95 -26.86
N ALA A 299 -44.93 22.66 -27.52
CA ALA A 299 -44.85 24.06 -27.80
C ALA A 299 -45.03 24.89 -26.51
N ALA A 300 -44.16 25.83 -26.27
CA ALA A 300 -44.44 27.03 -25.50
C ALA A 300 -43.46 28.15 -25.89
N GLU A 301 -43.96 29.00 -26.67
CA GLU A 301 -43.90 30.43 -26.81
C GLU A 301 -42.61 31.21 -26.56
N THR A 302 -42.19 31.80 -27.62
CA THR A 302 -41.22 32.86 -27.83
C THR A 302 -41.56 34.11 -27.02
N GLN A 303 -40.59 34.69 -26.30
CA GLN A 303 -40.43 36.16 -26.25
C GLN A 303 -38.99 36.58 -25.90
N SER A 304 -38.39 37.17 -26.89
CA SER A 304 -37.78 38.52 -26.86
C SER A 304 -36.37 38.66 -26.27
N GLN A 305 -35.48 38.94 -27.20
CA GLN A 305 -34.14 39.47 -27.04
C GLN A 305 -34.10 40.75 -26.20
N THR A 306 -33.17 40.83 -25.27
CA THR A 306 -32.48 42.10 -25.00
C THR A 306 -31.03 41.81 -24.64
N LYS A 307 -30.13 42.34 -25.45
CA LYS A 307 -28.70 42.50 -25.16
C LYS A 307 -28.53 43.43 -23.98
N THR A 308 -27.79 43.03 -22.97
CA THR A 308 -26.98 44.01 -22.22
C THR A 308 -25.72 43.31 -21.70
N GLN A 309 -24.62 44.00 -21.85
CA GLN A 309 -23.26 43.67 -21.54
C GLN A 309 -23.01 43.62 -20.03
N VAL A 310 -21.88 42.97 -19.71
CA VAL A 310 -20.91 43.23 -18.63
C VAL A 310 -21.05 42.42 -17.37
N SER A 311 -20.00 41.57 -17.18
CA SER A 311 -19.33 41.19 -15.94
C SER A 311 -20.21 40.75 -14.78
N ASP A 312 -20.21 39.42 -14.55
CA ASP A 312 -20.10 38.93 -13.21
C ASP A 312 -19.46 37.54 -13.24
N GLU A 313 -18.39 37.36 -12.47
CA GLU A 313 -17.78 36.07 -12.18
C GLU A 313 -18.74 35.28 -11.27
N SER A 314 -19.88 34.86 -11.81
CA SER A 314 -20.89 34.14 -11.06
C SER A 314 -20.72 32.63 -11.17
N THR A 315 -20.39 32.01 -10.03
CA THR A 315 -20.99 30.78 -9.47
C THR A 315 -21.19 29.65 -10.46
N THR A 316 -20.13 29.11 -11.03
CA THR A 316 -20.22 27.81 -11.69
C THR A 316 -20.08 26.74 -10.63
N PRO A 317 -21.05 25.80 -10.47
CA PRO A 317 -20.84 24.60 -9.66
C PRO A 317 -19.57 23.88 -10.10
N LEU A 318 -18.77 23.37 -9.14
CA LEU A 318 -17.59 22.58 -9.46
C LEU A 318 -17.89 21.11 -9.22
N ASP A 319 -17.53 20.29 -10.19
CA ASP A 319 -17.52 18.85 -10.04
C ASP A 319 -16.22 18.32 -9.41
N SER A 320 -16.16 17.01 -9.18
CA SER A 320 -15.01 16.37 -8.55
C SER A 320 -13.71 16.51 -9.36
N GLU A 321 -13.77 16.51 -10.69
CA GLU A 321 -12.58 16.66 -11.55
C GLU A 321 -12.01 18.09 -11.43
N GLN A 322 -12.86 19.10 -11.43
CA GLN A 322 -12.47 20.48 -11.24
C GLN A 322 -11.94 20.75 -9.83
N ILE A 323 -12.53 20.11 -8.81
CA ILE A 323 -12.04 20.17 -7.42
C ILE A 323 -10.64 19.58 -7.32
N MET A 324 -10.37 18.44 -7.96
CA MET A 324 -9.04 17.83 -7.99
C MET A 324 -7.99 18.65 -8.74
N GLN A 325 -8.37 19.59 -9.59
CA GLN A 325 -7.44 20.56 -10.20
C GLN A 325 -7.04 21.68 -9.23
N ILE A 326 -7.89 21.95 -8.22
CA ILE A 326 -7.66 23.00 -7.21
C ILE A 326 -6.97 22.42 -5.97
N LEU A 327 -7.46 21.28 -5.47
CA LEU A 327 -6.94 20.61 -4.27
C LEU A 327 -5.94 19.50 -4.63
N PRO A 328 -4.85 19.35 -3.86
CA PRO A 328 -3.92 18.23 -4.02
C PRO A 328 -4.48 16.90 -3.52
N HIS A 329 -5.55 16.93 -2.72
CA HIS A 329 -6.16 15.74 -2.09
C HIS A 329 -6.70 14.76 -3.14
N ARG A 330 -6.57 13.46 -2.86
CA ARG A 330 -7.05 12.34 -3.69
C ARG A 330 -7.69 11.30 -2.77
N TYR A 331 -8.37 10.33 -3.36
CA TYR A 331 -8.86 9.16 -2.63
C TYR A 331 -7.74 8.53 -1.79
N PRO A 332 -7.98 8.12 -0.53
CA PRO A 332 -9.28 8.16 0.17
C PRO A 332 -9.52 9.46 0.95
N PHE A 333 -8.73 10.51 0.75
CA PHE A 333 -8.70 11.70 1.59
C PHE A 333 -9.36 12.95 0.96
N LEU A 334 -9.99 12.82 -0.21
CA LEU A 334 -10.80 13.87 -0.80
C LEU A 334 -12.20 13.87 -0.16
N MET A 335 -12.51 14.92 0.64
CA MET A 335 -13.72 15.02 1.46
C MET A 335 -14.75 16.01 0.89
N VAL A 336 -14.61 16.41 -0.39
CA VAL A 336 -15.55 17.28 -1.11
C VAL A 336 -15.79 16.68 -2.48
N ASP A 337 -17.05 16.34 -2.79
CA ASP A 337 -17.43 15.74 -4.08
C ASP A 337 -17.95 16.79 -5.05
N ARG A 338 -18.57 17.89 -4.55
CA ARG A 338 -19.15 18.95 -5.36
C ARG A 338 -19.11 20.30 -4.62
N VAL A 339 -18.96 21.39 -5.37
CA VAL A 339 -19.25 22.75 -4.88
C VAL A 339 -20.54 23.20 -5.55
N THR A 340 -21.55 23.53 -4.77
CA THR A 340 -22.87 23.93 -5.27
C THR A 340 -23.00 25.45 -5.37
N ARG A 341 -22.29 26.21 -4.52
CA ARG A 341 -22.28 27.66 -4.52
C ARG A 341 -20.93 28.21 -4.04
N MET A 342 -20.47 29.29 -4.65
CA MET A 342 -19.29 29.99 -4.19
C MET A 342 -19.42 31.47 -4.56
N GLU A 343 -19.50 32.36 -3.55
CA GLU A 343 -19.66 33.79 -3.70
C GLU A 343 -18.85 34.57 -2.64
N GLY A 344 -18.03 35.48 -3.04
CA GLY A 344 -17.28 36.38 -2.16
C GLY A 344 -16.38 35.62 -1.17
N ASN A 345 -16.79 35.57 0.10
CA ASN A 345 -16.11 34.87 1.17
C ASN A 345 -16.85 33.59 1.66
N GLN A 346 -17.82 33.13 0.90
CA GLN A 346 -18.65 31.95 1.23
C GLN A 346 -18.56 30.87 0.17
N ILE A 347 -18.61 29.63 0.61
CA ILE A 347 -18.71 28.44 -0.24
C ILE A 347 -19.65 27.42 0.42
N THR A 348 -20.50 26.81 -0.41
CA THR A 348 -21.30 25.64 -0.07
C THR A 348 -20.83 24.46 -0.90
N ALA A 349 -20.46 23.37 -0.24
CA ALA A 349 -19.97 22.16 -0.86
C ALA A 349 -20.74 20.95 -0.32
N GLU A 350 -20.60 19.82 -0.99
CA GLU A 350 -21.26 18.56 -0.64
C GLU A 350 -20.26 17.39 -0.62
N LYS A 351 -20.44 16.48 0.34
CA LYS A 351 -19.82 15.16 0.38
C LYS A 351 -20.91 14.08 0.45
N ASN A 352 -20.93 13.19 -0.54
CA ASN A 352 -21.76 11.99 -0.49
C ASN A 352 -21.14 10.97 0.45
N VAL A 353 -21.76 10.71 1.56
CA VAL A 353 -21.26 9.77 2.57
C VAL A 353 -21.74 8.36 2.20
N THR A 354 -20.92 7.63 1.44
CA THR A 354 -21.29 6.29 0.99
C THR A 354 -20.77 5.21 1.94
N ILE A 355 -21.41 4.03 1.96
CA ILE A 355 -20.94 2.89 2.75
C ILE A 355 -19.57 2.38 2.29
N ASN A 356 -19.13 2.76 1.09
CA ASN A 356 -17.85 2.38 0.51
C ASN A 356 -16.67 3.23 1.03
N GLU A 357 -16.93 4.21 1.90
CA GLU A 357 -15.85 5.00 2.50
C GLU A 357 -14.99 4.12 3.42
N PRO A 358 -13.66 4.15 3.27
CA PRO A 358 -12.75 3.23 3.98
C PRO A 358 -12.86 3.31 5.51
N PHE A 359 -13.20 4.48 6.05
CA PHE A 359 -13.30 4.68 7.49
C PHE A 359 -14.46 3.93 8.14
N PHE A 360 -15.50 3.52 7.40
CA PHE A 360 -16.61 2.75 7.95
C PHE A 360 -16.24 1.32 8.32
N GLN A 361 -15.12 0.79 7.80
CA GLN A 361 -14.63 -0.53 8.20
C GLN A 361 -14.22 -0.57 9.69
N GLY A 362 -13.78 0.57 10.24
CA GLY A 362 -13.32 0.66 11.63
C GLY A 362 -14.15 1.58 12.53
N HIS A 363 -14.97 2.47 11.98
CA HIS A 363 -15.64 3.51 12.76
C HIS A 363 -17.19 3.48 12.62
N PHE A 364 -17.92 2.51 13.20
CA PHE A 364 -17.54 1.35 13.99
C PHE A 364 -18.13 0.09 13.37
N PRO A 365 -17.54 -1.12 13.54
CA PRO A 365 -18.12 -2.36 13.04
C PRO A 365 -19.56 -2.55 13.50
N GLY A 366 -20.50 -2.74 12.56
CA GLY A 366 -21.93 -2.88 12.86
C GLY A 366 -22.68 -1.59 13.20
N HIS A 367 -21.98 -0.45 13.35
CA HIS A 367 -22.57 0.86 13.64
C HIS A 367 -21.80 1.97 12.90
N PRO A 368 -21.90 2.05 11.55
CA PRO A 368 -21.10 2.97 10.77
C PRO A 368 -21.48 4.43 11.01
N ILE A 369 -20.51 5.23 11.45
CA ILE A 369 -20.63 6.67 11.67
C ILE A 369 -19.41 7.35 11.05
N MET A 370 -19.61 8.43 10.29
CA MET A 370 -18.49 9.21 9.77
C MET A 370 -17.69 9.82 10.92
N PRO A 371 -16.36 9.62 10.99
CA PRO A 371 -15.53 10.23 12.01
C PRO A 371 -15.69 11.76 12.04
N GLY A 372 -15.92 12.34 13.23
CA GLY A 372 -16.11 13.79 13.37
C GLY A 372 -14.91 14.59 12.88
N VAL A 373 -13.69 14.07 13.04
CA VAL A 373 -12.46 14.69 12.54
C VAL A 373 -12.42 14.80 11.00
N LEU A 374 -13.06 13.88 10.27
CA LEU A 374 -13.17 13.95 8.81
C LEU A 374 -14.21 14.99 8.37
N GLN A 375 -15.18 15.35 9.21
CA GLN A 375 -16.05 16.48 8.94
C GLN A 375 -15.30 17.81 9.07
N LEU A 376 -14.33 17.91 10.01
CA LEU A 376 -13.42 19.06 10.09
C LEU A 376 -12.51 19.15 8.85
N GLU A 377 -12.01 18.01 8.39
CA GLU A 377 -11.21 17.94 7.16
C GLU A 377 -12.04 18.38 5.94
N ALA A 378 -13.29 17.97 5.83
CA ALA A 378 -14.20 18.40 4.77
C ALA A 378 -14.42 19.94 4.81
N MET A 379 -14.59 20.54 6.00
CA MET A 379 -14.65 21.98 6.15
C MET A 379 -13.35 22.67 5.72
N ALA A 380 -12.18 22.09 6.07
CA ALA A 380 -10.87 22.65 5.70
C ALA A 380 -10.64 22.58 4.20
N GLN A 381 -11.02 21.49 3.53
CA GLN A 381 -10.93 21.34 2.09
C GLN A 381 -11.87 22.31 1.36
N ALA A 382 -13.12 22.46 1.78
CA ALA A 382 -14.05 23.44 1.21
C ALA A 382 -13.53 24.88 1.36
N ALA A 383 -12.98 25.24 2.52
CA ALA A 383 -12.33 26.53 2.74
C ALA A 383 -11.09 26.70 1.83
N GLY A 384 -10.31 25.61 1.68
CA GLY A 384 -9.16 25.56 0.77
C GLY A 384 -9.55 25.85 -0.68
N ILE A 385 -10.63 25.26 -1.20
CA ILE A 385 -11.14 25.50 -2.56
C ILE A 385 -11.44 27.00 -2.74
N LEU A 386 -12.16 27.62 -1.79
CA LEU A 386 -12.50 29.02 -1.85
C LEU A 386 -11.28 29.94 -1.89
N MET A 387 -10.21 29.57 -1.16
CA MET A 387 -9.00 30.39 -1.10
C MET A 387 -8.05 30.13 -2.28
N LEU A 388 -7.91 28.90 -2.72
CA LEU A 388 -6.98 28.51 -3.80
C LEU A 388 -7.49 28.88 -5.18
N LYS A 389 -8.80 29.02 -5.37
CA LYS A 389 -9.40 29.46 -6.65
C LYS A 389 -9.12 30.93 -6.96
N LYS A 390 -8.70 31.75 -5.97
CA LYS A 390 -8.27 33.12 -6.22
C LYS A 390 -6.97 33.12 -7.02
N ALA A 391 -6.87 33.97 -8.07
CA ALA A 391 -5.76 33.96 -9.02
C ALA A 391 -4.37 34.03 -8.38
N ASP A 392 -4.21 34.79 -7.28
CA ASP A 392 -2.95 34.96 -6.57
C ASP A 392 -2.52 33.70 -5.74
N ASN A 393 -3.38 32.68 -5.63
CA ASN A 393 -3.17 31.52 -4.79
C ASN A 393 -3.11 30.20 -5.56
N ALA A 394 -3.18 30.22 -6.88
CA ALA A 394 -3.08 29.03 -7.70
C ALA A 394 -1.76 28.29 -7.45
N GLY A 395 -1.82 26.96 -7.25
CA GLY A 395 -0.65 26.11 -6.99
C GLY A 395 -0.13 26.11 -5.54
N LYS A 396 -0.73 26.88 -4.62
CA LYS A 396 -0.39 26.84 -3.19
C LYS A 396 -1.09 25.67 -2.48
N ILE A 397 -0.59 25.35 -1.29
CA ILE A 397 -1.19 24.33 -0.40
C ILE A 397 -1.74 25.02 0.84
N ALA A 398 -2.93 24.63 1.28
CA ALA A 398 -3.51 25.10 2.53
C ALA A 398 -3.18 24.12 3.65
N TYR A 399 -2.34 24.55 4.61
CA TYR A 399 -2.01 23.76 5.80
C TYR A 399 -2.95 24.08 6.94
N PHE A 400 -3.58 23.04 7.49
CA PHE A 400 -4.41 23.14 8.67
C PHE A 400 -3.59 23.55 9.90
N MET A 401 -3.98 24.60 10.60
CA MET A 401 -3.23 25.14 11.74
C MET A 401 -3.94 24.93 13.08
N ALA A 402 -5.23 25.19 13.12
CA ALA A 402 -6.00 25.11 14.36
C ALA A 402 -7.49 24.90 14.08
N ALA A 403 -8.16 24.27 15.03
CA ALA A 403 -9.61 24.18 15.09
C ALA A 403 -10.08 24.60 16.49
N ASP A 404 -10.98 25.57 16.54
CA ASP A 404 -11.59 26.10 17.75
C ASP A 404 -13.10 25.88 17.72
N LYS A 405 -13.74 25.87 18.89
CA LYS A 405 -15.20 25.81 19.05
C LYS A 405 -15.84 24.64 18.32
N VAL A 406 -15.12 23.53 18.22
CA VAL A 406 -15.60 22.33 17.55
C VAL A 406 -16.73 21.69 18.34
N LYS A 407 -17.85 21.41 17.66
CA LYS A 407 -18.99 20.70 18.26
C LYS A 407 -19.54 19.70 17.24
N TRP A 408 -19.71 18.46 17.67
CA TRP A 408 -20.45 17.43 16.97
C TRP A 408 -21.80 17.26 17.66
N ARG A 409 -22.88 17.37 16.90
CA ARG A 409 -24.26 17.42 17.43
C ARG A 409 -25.03 16.15 17.11
N LYS A 410 -24.80 15.60 15.91
CA LYS A 410 -25.48 14.40 15.43
C LYS A 410 -24.51 13.52 14.64
N PRO A 411 -24.69 12.19 14.66
CA PRO A 411 -23.91 11.29 13.85
C PRO A 411 -24.27 11.45 12.36
N VAL A 412 -23.27 11.39 11.49
CA VAL A 412 -23.41 11.31 10.04
C VAL A 412 -23.20 9.84 9.63
N LYS A 413 -24.11 9.29 8.83
CA LYS A 413 -24.17 7.86 8.50
C LYS A 413 -24.07 7.62 7.01
N PRO A 414 -23.75 6.38 6.57
CA PRO A 414 -23.84 6.00 5.17
C PRO A 414 -25.25 6.29 4.60
N GLY A 415 -25.27 6.93 3.43
CA GLY A 415 -26.50 7.39 2.76
C GLY A 415 -26.81 8.87 2.96
N ASP A 416 -26.12 9.54 3.91
CA ASP A 416 -26.27 10.97 4.11
C ASP A 416 -25.53 11.76 3.01
N VAL A 417 -26.06 12.94 2.70
CA VAL A 417 -25.33 14.00 1.95
C VAL A 417 -24.93 15.07 2.97
N LEU A 418 -23.63 15.18 3.21
CA LEU A 418 -23.07 16.19 4.11
C LEU A 418 -22.92 17.50 3.35
N GLN A 419 -23.78 18.47 3.62
CA GLN A 419 -23.62 19.84 3.15
C GLN A 419 -22.62 20.57 4.03
N ILE A 420 -21.69 21.30 3.43
CA ILE A 420 -20.57 21.97 4.09
C ILE A 420 -20.64 23.44 3.71
N ASP A 421 -21.03 24.27 4.67
CA ASP A 421 -21.10 25.73 4.51
C ASP A 421 -19.91 26.38 5.21
N ILE A 422 -19.11 27.14 4.47
CA ILE A 422 -17.94 27.85 4.97
C ILE A 422 -18.09 29.35 4.74
N GLU A 423 -17.74 30.10 5.78
CA GLU A 423 -17.62 31.56 5.70
C GLU A 423 -16.23 31.98 6.18
N VAL A 424 -15.45 32.62 5.32
CA VAL A 424 -14.15 33.20 5.69
C VAL A 424 -14.37 34.45 6.52
N ILE A 425 -14.01 34.37 7.82
CA ILE A 425 -14.16 35.45 8.79
C ILE A 425 -13.02 36.46 8.67
N LYS A 426 -11.80 35.96 8.44
CA LYS A 426 -10.60 36.79 8.37
C LYS A 426 -9.54 36.16 7.47
N ALA A 427 -9.01 36.93 6.54
CA ALA A 427 -7.81 36.59 5.76
C ALA A 427 -6.79 37.70 5.94
N ARG A 428 -5.57 37.37 6.38
CA ARG A 428 -4.49 38.33 6.61
C ARG A 428 -3.16 37.72 6.16
N GLY A 429 -2.63 38.24 5.04
CA GLY A 429 -1.45 37.63 4.44
C GLY A 429 -1.68 36.18 4.04
N LYS A 430 -0.85 35.27 4.59
CA LYS A 430 -0.95 33.83 4.30
C LYS A 430 -1.92 33.08 5.25
N ILE A 431 -2.46 33.72 6.29
CA ILE A 431 -3.31 33.07 7.30
C ILE A 431 -4.77 33.39 7.03
N CYS A 432 -5.60 32.35 7.05
CA CYS A 432 -7.03 32.43 6.89
C CYS A 432 -7.74 31.80 8.10
N LYS A 433 -8.80 32.44 8.59
CA LYS A 433 -9.72 31.91 9.58
C LYS A 433 -11.13 31.88 9.00
N ALA A 434 -11.78 30.72 9.11
CA ALA A 434 -13.12 30.49 8.59
C ALA A 434 -14.01 29.82 9.66
N LYS A 435 -15.31 30.07 9.54
CA LYS A 435 -16.34 29.33 10.26
C LYS A 435 -16.92 28.28 9.34
N GLY A 436 -17.01 27.04 9.80
CA GLY A 436 -17.60 25.93 9.07
C GLY A 436 -18.83 25.39 9.82
N VAL A 437 -19.85 25.04 9.05
CA VAL A 437 -21.04 24.34 9.53
C VAL A 437 -21.32 23.18 8.56
N CYS A 438 -21.45 21.97 9.10
CA CYS A 438 -21.93 20.83 8.34
C CYS A 438 -23.38 20.52 8.72
N SER A 439 -24.19 20.19 7.73
CA SER A 439 -25.59 19.79 7.91
C SER A 439 -25.96 18.56 7.07
N VAL A 440 -26.98 17.82 7.52
CA VAL A 440 -27.61 16.71 6.81
C VAL A 440 -29.10 16.94 6.82
N GLY A 441 -29.73 16.99 5.65
CA GLY A 441 -31.19 17.27 5.54
C GLY A 441 -31.62 18.60 6.16
N GLY A 442 -30.72 19.62 6.18
CA GLY A 442 -30.97 20.92 6.76
C GLY A 442 -30.72 21.00 8.28
N GLU A 443 -30.39 19.91 8.95
CA GLU A 443 -30.04 19.89 10.38
C GLU A 443 -28.55 19.97 10.59
N THR A 444 -28.07 20.88 11.46
CA THR A 444 -26.64 21.00 11.79
C THR A 444 -26.13 19.75 12.52
N VAL A 445 -25.12 19.09 11.94
CA VAL A 445 -24.45 17.90 12.51
C VAL A 445 -23.11 18.23 13.16
N SER A 446 -22.38 19.22 12.63
CA SER A 446 -21.16 19.74 13.26
C SER A 446 -20.89 21.21 12.92
N GLU A 447 -20.10 21.87 13.76
CA GLU A 447 -19.64 23.24 13.56
C GLU A 447 -18.22 23.43 14.10
N ALA A 448 -17.43 24.32 13.50
CA ALA A 448 -16.09 24.67 13.95
C ALA A 448 -15.67 26.08 13.46
N GLU A 449 -14.71 26.67 14.14
CA GLU A 449 -13.84 27.72 13.59
C GLU A 449 -12.50 27.08 13.23
N ILE A 450 -12.07 27.23 11.99
CA ILE A 450 -10.84 26.63 11.48
C ILE A 450 -9.85 27.71 11.03
N ALA A 451 -8.58 27.46 11.26
CA ALA A 451 -7.50 28.33 10.76
C ALA A 451 -6.52 27.53 9.91
N PHE A 452 -6.07 28.11 8.80
CA PHE A 452 -5.10 27.50 7.92
C PHE A 452 -4.16 28.54 7.31
N ALA A 453 -2.96 28.10 6.93
CA ALA A 453 -1.96 28.91 6.26
C ALA A 453 -1.79 28.46 4.82
N LEU A 454 -1.73 29.42 3.88
CA LEU A 454 -1.36 29.18 2.51
C LEU A 454 0.17 29.18 2.39
N ALA A 455 0.74 28.04 1.96
CA ALA A 455 2.16 27.90 1.62
C ALA A 455 2.27 27.61 0.13
N GLY A 456 3.15 28.32 -0.54
CA GLY A 456 3.63 28.04 -1.88
C GLY A 456 5.12 28.25 -1.88
N GLU A 457 5.84 27.55 -2.75
CA GLU A 457 7.24 27.82 -3.03
C GLU A 457 7.46 29.28 -3.45
#